data_1ed8498465a5949c065f7ed2d13c66a4
#
_entry.id   1ed8498465a5949c065f7ed2d13c66a4
#
_cell.length_a   1.000
_cell.length_b   1.000
_cell.length_c   1.000
_cell.angle_alpha   90.00
_cell.angle_beta   90.00
_cell.angle_gamma   90.00
#
_symmetry.space_group_name_H-M   'P 1'
#
loop_
_entity.id
_entity.type
_entity.pdbx_description
1 polymer ?
#
loop_
_entity_poly.entity_id
_entity_poly.type
_entity_poly.pdbx_seq_one_letter_code
_entity_poly.pdbx_strand_id
1 'polypeptide(L)'
;MFRFGSGKRGRHEIVMTEGPLLPRILAFSGPLILTGILQLLYNAADVIVVGNYAGHEALAAVSSTGSLINLLVNVFMGLGVGASVAIARNYGARDVKAMRKAEHTAMTLALFMGIAVGAFGFAMARPLLRMMDSPPDVIDGAALYVRIYFLGMPANMLYNFGAAVMRAVGDTKRPMVYLMISGLVNVLLNLLLVIVFHMDVAGVAIATVASQVVSMVLVLLCLFRTRGVTQLNLRECRIDRRSLREIIRIGLPAGLQGSLFSVSNVLIQSSVNSFGSLVVAGNGVASNIEGFVYTAMNAQHQACMTFASQNYGAGKPDRVKRTLWCCLGVVTAIGLGMGLLIWLFGKPLMGLYNPEEQVIANGMIRMAVIMPTYFLCGLMDVMVGQLRGVGYSIMPMIVSLTGACLLRIVWILTVFAQAHDLTVLYLSYPVSWFVTFAIHFLCYMLIAQKKINQLKPV
;
A
#
# COMPACT_ATOMS: atom_id res chain seq x y z
N MET A 1 -14.69 11.67 34.84
CA MET A 1 -15.47 12.37 33.80
C MET A 1 -14.58 13.41 33.13
N PHE A 2 -13.70 12.99 32.19
CA PHE A 2 -12.86 13.91 31.45
C PHE A 2 -13.69 14.49 30.30
N ARG A 3 -14.18 15.71 30.47
CA ARG A 3 -14.74 16.51 29.38
C ARG A 3 -13.69 16.54 28.24
N PHE A 4 -14.10 16.27 26.98
CA PHE A 4 -13.47 16.79 25.81
C PHE A 4 -13.54 18.32 25.88
N GLY A 5 -12.78 18.89 26.81
CA GLY A 5 -12.58 20.30 26.90
C GLY A 5 -11.84 20.73 25.64
N SER A 6 -12.15 21.90 25.13
CA SER A 6 -11.60 22.64 24.01
C SER A 6 -10.05 22.68 23.94
N GLY A 7 -9.38 21.54 24.17
CA GLY A 7 -7.99 21.34 23.85
C GLY A 7 -7.87 21.49 22.33
N LYS A 8 -7.14 22.51 21.89
CA LYS A 8 -6.86 22.84 20.49
C LYS A 8 -6.62 21.56 19.73
N ARG A 9 -7.63 21.11 18.93
CA ARG A 9 -7.46 20.03 17.94
C ARG A 9 -6.23 20.37 17.12
N GLY A 10 -5.38 19.40 16.86
CA GLY A 10 -4.17 19.63 16.08
C GLY A 10 -4.56 20.32 14.76
N ARG A 11 -3.87 21.39 14.39
CA ARG A 11 -4.17 22.25 13.22
C ARG A 11 -4.28 21.50 11.89
N HIS A 12 -3.94 20.20 11.89
CA HIS A 12 -3.87 19.34 10.71
C HIS A 12 -4.85 18.15 10.72
N GLU A 13 -5.62 17.96 11.80
CA GLU A 13 -6.54 16.84 11.94
C GLU A 13 -7.87 17.09 11.20
N ILE A 14 -8.25 16.19 10.30
CA ILE A 14 -9.52 16.25 9.58
C ILE A 14 -10.61 15.60 10.45
N VAL A 15 -11.67 16.35 10.75
CA VAL A 15 -12.84 15.83 11.47
C VAL A 15 -13.67 14.96 10.53
N MET A 16 -13.67 13.64 10.75
CA MET A 16 -14.36 12.69 9.86
C MET A 16 -15.81 12.43 10.26
N THR A 17 -16.12 12.64 11.53
CA THR A 17 -17.44 12.31 12.09
C THR A 17 -18.49 13.39 11.93
N GLU A 18 -18.14 14.59 11.43
CA GLU A 18 -19.04 15.75 11.29
C GLU A 18 -18.83 16.46 9.94
N GLY A 19 -19.73 17.37 9.56
CA GLY A 19 -19.63 18.22 8.35
C GLY A 19 -19.69 17.49 7.00
N PRO A 20 -19.38 18.16 5.88
CA PRO A 20 -19.53 17.60 4.54
C PRO A 20 -18.51 16.49 4.29
N LEU A 21 -18.93 15.34 3.75
CA LEU A 21 -18.07 14.18 3.55
C LEU A 21 -17.10 14.35 2.37
N LEU A 22 -17.61 14.72 1.20
CA LEU A 22 -16.83 14.75 -0.03
C LEU A 22 -15.59 15.66 0.06
N PRO A 23 -15.69 16.95 0.49
CA PRO A 23 -14.50 17.79 0.62
C PRO A 23 -13.48 17.25 1.62
N ARG A 24 -13.95 16.58 2.69
CA ARG A 24 -13.07 16.01 3.72
C ARG A 24 -12.37 14.73 3.24
N ILE A 25 -13.07 13.89 2.47
CA ILE A 25 -12.49 12.72 1.82
C ILE A 25 -11.39 13.16 0.84
N LEU A 26 -11.67 14.16 0.00
CA LEU A 26 -10.68 14.71 -0.93
C LEU A 26 -9.48 15.36 -0.21
N ALA A 27 -9.73 16.11 0.86
CA ALA A 27 -8.66 16.70 1.67
C ALA A 27 -7.80 15.65 2.38
N PHE A 28 -8.37 14.48 2.72
CA PHE A 28 -7.65 13.36 3.32
C PHE A 28 -6.88 12.56 2.27
N SER A 29 -7.50 12.25 1.12
CA SER A 29 -6.89 11.44 0.08
C SER A 29 -5.84 12.19 -0.75
N GLY A 30 -5.95 13.51 -0.92
CA GLY A 30 -4.97 14.29 -1.67
C GLY A 30 -3.52 14.10 -1.21
N PRO A 31 -3.19 14.31 0.08
CA PRO A 31 -1.85 14.01 0.59
C PRO A 31 -1.45 12.54 0.45
N LEU A 32 -2.38 11.59 0.51
CA LEU A 32 -2.08 10.16 0.30
C LEU A 32 -1.71 9.86 -1.16
N ILE A 33 -2.42 10.45 -2.11
CA ILE A 33 -2.10 10.36 -3.54
C ILE A 33 -0.69 10.91 -3.79
N LEU A 34 -0.40 12.09 -3.27
CA LEU A 34 0.93 12.69 -3.42
C LEU A 34 2.02 11.85 -2.76
N THR A 35 1.75 11.29 -1.58
CA THR A 35 2.65 10.35 -0.90
C THR A 35 3.00 9.15 -1.80
N GLY A 36 2.01 8.52 -2.40
CA GLY A 36 2.24 7.37 -3.26
C GLY A 36 2.95 7.72 -4.56
N ILE A 37 2.62 8.87 -5.19
CA ILE A 37 3.35 9.35 -6.38
C ILE A 37 4.82 9.60 -6.03
N LEU A 38 5.11 10.26 -4.91
CA LEU A 38 6.48 10.49 -4.45
C LEU A 38 7.24 9.18 -4.22
N GLN A 39 6.59 8.16 -3.65
CA GLN A 39 7.21 6.84 -3.50
C GLN A 39 7.58 6.21 -4.84
N LEU A 40 6.70 6.31 -5.85
CA LEU A 40 7.01 5.81 -7.20
C LEU A 40 8.18 6.57 -7.82
N LEU A 41 8.23 7.89 -7.67
CA LEU A 41 9.33 8.72 -8.18
C LEU A 41 10.66 8.42 -7.49
N TYR A 42 10.67 8.20 -6.17
CA TYR A 42 11.89 7.82 -5.43
C TYR A 42 12.39 6.45 -5.85
N ASN A 43 11.51 5.46 -6.00
CA ASN A 43 11.89 4.14 -6.52
C ASN A 43 12.47 4.24 -7.93
N ALA A 44 11.88 5.07 -8.79
CA ALA A 44 12.42 5.32 -10.12
C ALA A 44 13.80 6.00 -10.08
N ALA A 45 13.99 6.98 -9.19
CA ALA A 45 15.28 7.65 -9.02
C ALA A 45 16.37 6.67 -8.54
N ASP A 46 16.05 5.77 -7.59
CA ASP A 46 16.97 4.74 -7.14
C ASP A 46 17.43 3.84 -8.30
N VAL A 47 16.51 3.35 -9.11
CA VAL A 47 16.79 2.50 -10.28
C VAL A 47 17.64 3.25 -11.33
N ILE A 48 17.34 4.53 -11.57
CA ILE A 48 18.10 5.37 -12.52
C ILE A 48 19.54 5.59 -12.04
N VAL A 49 19.73 5.90 -10.75
CA VAL A 49 21.08 6.12 -10.19
C VAL A 49 21.89 4.83 -10.25
N VAL A 50 21.31 3.69 -9.85
CA VAL A 50 21.99 2.39 -9.91
C VAL A 50 22.34 2.02 -11.35
N GLY A 51 21.36 2.13 -12.27
CA GLY A 51 21.56 1.72 -13.66
C GLY A 51 22.62 2.53 -14.40
N ASN A 52 22.74 3.83 -14.10
CA ASN A 52 23.68 4.70 -14.79
C ASN A 52 25.09 4.71 -14.18
N TYR A 53 25.22 4.47 -12.85
CA TYR A 53 26.46 4.72 -12.15
C TYR A 53 27.05 3.50 -11.44
N ALA A 54 26.24 2.48 -11.11
CA ALA A 54 26.71 1.28 -10.39
C ALA A 54 26.85 0.04 -11.29
N GLY A 55 26.46 0.13 -12.57
CA GLY A 55 26.63 -0.94 -13.55
C GLY A 55 25.48 -1.97 -13.57
N HIS A 56 25.57 -2.89 -14.55
CA HIS A 56 24.47 -3.83 -14.83
C HIS A 56 24.26 -4.87 -13.72
N GLU A 57 25.34 -5.34 -13.09
CA GLU A 57 25.26 -6.32 -11.98
C GLU A 57 24.58 -5.73 -10.75
N ALA A 58 24.89 -4.48 -10.40
CA ALA A 58 24.26 -3.77 -9.30
C ALA A 58 22.76 -3.51 -9.58
N LEU A 59 22.42 -3.13 -10.80
CA LEU A 59 21.03 -2.96 -11.21
C LEU A 59 20.24 -4.27 -11.13
N ALA A 60 20.83 -5.38 -11.61
CA ALA A 60 20.23 -6.71 -11.53
C ALA A 60 20.04 -7.14 -10.07
N ALA A 61 21.04 -6.89 -9.21
CA ALA A 61 20.98 -7.19 -7.79
C ALA A 61 19.82 -6.45 -7.08
N VAL A 62 19.68 -5.15 -7.29
CA VAL A 62 18.61 -4.34 -6.69
C VAL A 62 17.25 -4.72 -7.24
N SER A 63 17.13 -4.89 -8.56
CA SER A 63 15.84 -5.20 -9.21
C SER A 63 15.29 -6.57 -8.86
N SER A 64 16.16 -7.60 -8.77
CA SER A 64 15.77 -8.97 -8.44
C SER A 64 15.27 -9.13 -6.99
N THR A 65 15.76 -8.29 -6.07
CA THR A 65 15.41 -8.36 -4.64
C THR A 65 14.05 -7.76 -4.31
N GLY A 66 13.51 -6.89 -5.17
CA GLY A 66 12.25 -6.18 -4.92
C GLY A 66 11.06 -7.10 -4.64
N SER A 67 10.92 -8.19 -5.38
CA SER A 67 9.83 -9.17 -5.20
C SER A 67 9.91 -9.87 -3.85
N LEU A 68 11.13 -10.25 -3.43
CA LEU A 68 11.39 -10.89 -2.13
C LEU A 68 11.05 -9.95 -0.97
N ILE A 69 11.54 -8.72 -1.05
CA ILE A 69 11.28 -7.70 -0.04
C ILE A 69 9.78 -7.43 0.06
N ASN A 70 9.09 -7.23 -1.06
CA ASN A 70 7.65 -6.98 -1.07
C ASN A 70 6.85 -8.13 -0.47
N LEU A 71 7.19 -9.38 -0.78
CA LEU A 71 6.52 -10.55 -0.23
C LEU A 71 6.62 -10.59 1.30
N LEU A 72 7.82 -10.39 1.84
CA LEU A 72 8.07 -10.41 3.27
C LEU A 72 7.44 -9.21 3.99
N VAL A 73 7.54 -8.02 3.40
CA VAL A 73 7.06 -6.77 4.02
C VAL A 73 5.53 -6.67 4.01
N ASN A 74 4.87 -7.12 2.94
CA ASN A 74 3.40 -6.97 2.80
C ASN A 74 2.60 -7.63 3.93
N VAL A 75 3.03 -8.79 4.43
CA VAL A 75 2.38 -9.46 5.57
C VAL A 75 2.33 -8.54 6.79
N PHE A 76 3.43 -7.86 7.07
CA PHE A 76 3.56 -6.99 8.24
C PHE A 76 2.94 -5.62 8.03
N MET A 77 2.95 -5.11 6.81
CA MET A 77 2.24 -3.87 6.45
C MET A 77 0.73 -3.99 6.67
N GLY A 78 0.18 -5.20 6.48
CA GLY A 78 -1.21 -5.49 6.82
C GLY A 78 -1.53 -5.25 8.30
N LEU A 79 -0.59 -5.53 9.23
CA LEU A 79 -0.79 -5.24 10.65
C LEU A 79 -0.92 -3.74 10.92
N GLY A 80 -0.25 -2.88 10.14
CA GLY A 80 -0.43 -1.44 10.18
C GLY A 80 -1.86 -1.01 9.79
N VAL A 81 -2.48 -1.72 8.82
CA VAL A 81 -3.90 -1.54 8.48
C VAL A 81 -4.79 -1.88 9.69
N GLY A 82 -4.51 -3.00 10.36
CA GLY A 82 -5.22 -3.40 11.57
C GLY A 82 -5.10 -2.36 12.69
N ALA A 83 -3.90 -1.82 12.91
CA ALA A 83 -3.65 -0.76 13.86
C ALA A 83 -4.44 0.51 13.52
N SER A 84 -4.43 0.94 12.27
CA SER A 84 -5.17 2.12 11.79
C SER A 84 -6.68 1.98 12.06
N VAL A 85 -7.28 0.83 11.77
CA VAL A 85 -8.71 0.57 12.01
C VAL A 85 -9.04 0.57 13.50
N ALA A 86 -8.24 -0.10 14.34
CA ALA A 86 -8.47 -0.16 15.78
C ALA A 86 -8.38 1.24 16.42
N ILE A 87 -7.36 2.03 16.06
CA ILE A 87 -7.17 3.39 16.56
C ILE A 87 -8.29 4.31 16.06
N ALA A 88 -8.60 4.29 14.76
CA ALA A 88 -9.64 5.12 14.17
C ALA A 88 -11.02 4.85 14.80
N ARG A 89 -11.35 3.59 15.06
CA ARG A 89 -12.59 3.20 15.73
C ARG A 89 -12.69 3.77 17.14
N ASN A 90 -11.67 3.58 17.96
CA ASN A 90 -11.63 4.07 19.33
C ASN A 90 -11.61 5.61 19.38
N TYR A 91 -10.93 6.25 18.43
CA TYR A 91 -10.95 7.71 18.26
C TYR A 91 -12.35 8.22 17.92
N GLY A 92 -13.05 7.56 17.00
CA GLY A 92 -14.45 7.85 16.67
C GLY A 92 -15.41 7.67 17.84
N ALA A 93 -15.21 6.62 18.63
CA ALA A 93 -15.96 6.35 19.87
C ALA A 93 -15.63 7.31 21.02
N ARG A 94 -14.66 8.21 20.85
CA ARG A 94 -14.14 9.11 21.89
C ARG A 94 -13.58 8.38 23.12
N ASP A 95 -13.24 7.10 22.98
CA ASP A 95 -12.59 6.32 24.04
C ASP A 95 -11.06 6.52 23.96
N VAL A 96 -10.61 7.61 24.60
CA VAL A 96 -9.18 7.97 24.66
C VAL A 96 -8.34 6.88 25.30
N LYS A 97 -8.87 6.16 26.31
CA LYS A 97 -8.14 5.12 27.02
C LYS A 97 -7.90 3.89 26.13
N ALA A 98 -8.93 3.43 25.43
CA ALA A 98 -8.80 2.32 24.49
C ALA A 98 -7.94 2.72 23.27
N MET A 99 -8.08 3.96 22.79
CA MET A 99 -7.27 4.48 21.68
C MET A 99 -5.77 4.50 22.04
N ARG A 100 -5.38 5.04 23.22
CA ARG A 100 -3.99 5.03 23.68
C ARG A 100 -3.43 3.63 23.82
N LYS A 101 -4.22 2.69 24.37
CA LYS A 101 -3.80 1.28 24.45
C LYS A 101 -3.54 0.69 23.07
N ALA A 102 -4.40 0.96 22.08
CA ALA A 102 -4.21 0.49 20.70
C ALA A 102 -2.98 1.13 20.05
N GLU A 103 -2.74 2.43 20.25
CA GLU A 103 -1.58 3.15 19.75
C GLU A 103 -0.27 2.60 20.32
N HIS A 104 -0.16 2.50 21.65
CA HIS A 104 1.05 1.97 22.30
C HIS A 104 1.30 0.50 21.94
N THR A 105 0.24 -0.32 21.86
CA THR A 105 0.34 -1.71 21.37
C THR A 105 0.84 -1.75 19.94
N ALA A 106 0.32 -0.89 19.05
CA ALA A 106 0.73 -0.83 17.64
C ALA A 106 2.22 -0.44 17.51
N MET A 107 2.67 0.59 18.22
CA MET A 107 4.08 1.03 18.17
C MET A 107 5.04 -0.01 18.77
N THR A 108 4.65 -0.65 19.88
CA THR A 108 5.42 -1.74 20.48
C THR A 108 5.50 -2.94 19.54
N LEU A 109 4.38 -3.32 18.91
CA LEU A 109 4.33 -4.38 17.92
C LEU A 109 5.21 -4.07 16.71
N ALA A 110 5.18 -2.82 16.20
CA ALA A 110 6.01 -2.37 15.09
C ALA A 110 7.51 -2.55 15.36
N LEU A 111 7.95 -2.21 16.58
CA LEU A 111 9.34 -2.36 16.97
C LEU A 111 9.75 -3.84 17.01
N PHE A 112 8.97 -4.69 17.74
CA PHE A 112 9.28 -6.12 17.86
C PHE A 112 9.24 -6.83 16.50
N MET A 113 8.22 -6.56 15.69
CA MET A 113 8.10 -7.14 14.35
C MET A 113 9.20 -6.64 13.43
N GLY A 114 9.54 -5.35 13.49
CA GLY A 114 10.65 -4.78 12.72
C GLY A 114 11.97 -5.48 13.04
N ILE A 115 12.28 -5.72 14.31
CA ILE A 115 13.47 -6.45 14.75
C ILE A 115 13.42 -7.92 14.29
N ALA A 116 12.27 -8.60 14.49
CA ALA A 116 12.12 -10.00 14.11
C ALA A 116 12.27 -10.22 12.60
N VAL A 117 11.60 -9.38 11.80
CA VAL A 117 11.68 -9.43 10.32
C VAL A 117 13.06 -9.02 9.84
N GLY A 118 13.65 -8.01 10.47
CA GLY A 118 15.01 -7.57 10.18
C GLY A 118 16.02 -8.69 10.41
N ALA A 119 15.97 -9.35 11.56
CA ALA A 119 16.85 -10.48 11.89
C ALA A 119 16.61 -11.68 10.95
N PHE A 120 15.36 -12.01 10.66
CA PHE A 120 14.99 -13.09 9.73
C PHE A 120 15.52 -12.80 8.32
N GLY A 121 15.24 -11.63 7.77
CA GLY A 121 15.67 -11.25 6.42
C GLY A 121 17.19 -11.15 6.29
N PHE A 122 17.86 -10.64 7.32
CA PHE A 122 19.32 -10.60 7.37
C PHE A 122 19.95 -12.01 7.34
N ALA A 123 19.43 -12.93 8.16
CA ALA A 123 19.92 -14.30 8.23
C ALA A 123 19.58 -15.13 6.98
N MET A 124 18.37 -14.94 6.44
CA MET A 124 17.84 -15.71 5.33
C MET A 124 18.12 -15.10 3.95
N ALA A 125 18.79 -13.94 3.85
CA ALA A 125 19.03 -13.24 2.59
C ALA A 125 19.60 -14.16 1.50
N ARG A 126 20.72 -14.83 1.75
CA ARG A 126 21.37 -15.70 0.78
C ARG A 126 20.62 -17.01 0.50
N PRO A 127 20.09 -17.75 1.50
CA PRO A 127 19.22 -18.89 1.26
C PRO A 127 17.99 -18.57 0.37
N LEU A 128 17.29 -17.47 0.64
CA LEU A 128 16.10 -17.07 -0.12
C LEU A 128 16.45 -16.71 -1.57
N LEU A 129 17.56 -16.01 -1.80
CA LEU A 129 18.03 -15.69 -3.15
C LEU A 129 18.44 -16.93 -3.93
N ARG A 130 19.04 -17.93 -3.27
CA ARG A 130 19.32 -19.24 -3.90
C ARG A 130 18.05 -19.99 -4.29
N MET A 131 17.02 -19.95 -3.46
CA MET A 131 15.70 -20.55 -3.79
C MET A 131 15.00 -19.84 -4.96
N MET A 132 15.41 -18.61 -5.28
CA MET A 132 14.92 -17.83 -6.42
C MET A 132 15.80 -18.02 -7.68
N ASP A 133 16.75 -18.95 -7.66
CA ASP A 133 17.70 -19.20 -8.76
C ASP A 133 18.42 -17.94 -9.23
N SER A 134 18.82 -17.07 -8.27
CA SER A 134 19.60 -15.86 -8.57
C SER A 134 20.96 -16.22 -9.19
N PRO A 135 21.36 -15.55 -10.29
CA PRO A 135 22.64 -15.84 -10.96
C PRO A 135 23.85 -15.71 -10.01
N PRO A 136 24.91 -16.55 -10.17
CA PRO A 136 26.08 -16.55 -9.29
C PRO A 136 26.83 -15.22 -9.24
N ASP A 137 26.86 -14.47 -10.33
CA ASP A 137 27.46 -13.15 -10.48
C ASP A 137 26.70 -12.03 -9.75
N VAL A 138 25.38 -12.19 -9.54
CA VAL A 138 24.49 -11.19 -8.93
C VAL A 138 24.22 -11.49 -7.46
N ILE A 139 24.28 -12.77 -7.03
CA ILE A 139 23.79 -13.22 -5.72
C ILE A 139 24.49 -12.55 -4.53
N ASP A 140 25.78 -12.26 -4.63
CA ASP A 140 26.54 -11.66 -3.53
C ASP A 140 26.16 -10.19 -3.34
N GLY A 141 26.01 -9.42 -4.42
CA GLY A 141 25.50 -8.05 -4.40
C GLY A 141 24.05 -7.99 -3.92
N ALA A 142 23.20 -8.88 -4.41
CA ALA A 142 21.81 -8.99 -3.99
C ALA A 142 21.68 -9.35 -2.50
N ALA A 143 22.49 -10.30 -2.00
CA ALA A 143 22.51 -10.67 -0.59
C ALA A 143 22.99 -9.52 0.32
N LEU A 144 23.97 -8.75 -0.13
CA LEU A 144 24.45 -7.56 0.58
C LEU A 144 23.33 -6.49 0.65
N TYR A 145 22.68 -6.22 -0.48
CA TYR A 145 21.54 -5.28 -0.53
C TYR A 145 20.44 -5.68 0.44
N VAL A 146 19.99 -6.94 0.35
CA VAL A 146 18.93 -7.49 1.20
C VAL A 146 19.29 -7.40 2.68
N ARG A 147 20.52 -7.78 3.05
CA ARG A 147 20.99 -7.69 4.45
C ARG A 147 20.96 -6.27 4.97
N ILE A 148 21.50 -5.30 4.24
CA ILE A 148 21.49 -3.89 4.64
C ILE A 148 20.05 -3.38 4.72
N TYR A 149 19.21 -3.68 3.72
CA TYR A 149 17.80 -3.27 3.72
C TYR A 149 17.05 -3.78 4.94
N PHE A 150 17.24 -5.07 5.32
CA PHE A 150 16.55 -5.66 6.47
C PHE A 150 17.05 -5.13 7.82
N LEU A 151 18.27 -4.60 7.92
CA LEU A 151 18.70 -3.81 9.09
C LEU A 151 17.86 -2.54 9.29
N GLY A 152 17.33 -1.98 8.22
CA GLY A 152 16.41 -0.83 8.25
C GLY A 152 14.96 -1.18 8.63
N MET A 153 14.59 -2.46 8.71
CA MET A 153 13.19 -2.86 8.95
C MET A 153 12.56 -2.31 10.22
N PRO A 154 13.27 -2.21 11.36
CA PRO A 154 12.71 -1.55 12.55
C PRO A 154 12.29 -0.11 12.27
N ALA A 155 13.12 0.65 11.54
CA ALA A 155 12.82 2.03 11.17
C ALA A 155 11.63 2.10 10.20
N ASN A 156 11.60 1.24 9.19
CA ASN A 156 10.49 1.15 8.23
C ASN A 156 9.17 0.84 8.94
N MET A 157 9.14 -0.16 9.83
CA MET A 157 7.94 -0.54 10.56
C MET A 157 7.45 0.57 11.49
N LEU A 158 8.35 1.20 12.25
CA LEU A 158 8.00 2.30 13.16
C LEU A 158 7.45 3.51 12.39
N TYR A 159 8.03 3.84 11.22
CA TYR A 159 7.49 4.89 10.35
C TYR A 159 6.08 4.53 9.88
N ASN A 160 5.87 3.33 9.31
CA ASN A 160 4.59 2.93 8.72
C ASN A 160 3.47 2.85 9.76
N PHE A 161 3.75 2.29 10.94
CA PHE A 161 2.77 2.24 12.03
C PHE A 161 2.50 3.62 12.62
N GLY A 162 3.54 4.45 12.82
CA GLY A 162 3.37 5.82 13.29
C GLY A 162 2.57 6.68 12.29
N ALA A 163 2.83 6.54 10.99
CA ALA A 163 2.01 7.15 9.95
C ALA A 163 0.56 6.62 9.95
N ALA A 164 0.36 5.32 10.22
CA ALA A 164 -0.98 4.73 10.36
C ALA A 164 -1.74 5.31 11.56
N VAL A 165 -1.06 5.53 12.71
CA VAL A 165 -1.61 6.23 13.88
C VAL A 165 -2.07 7.64 13.50
N MET A 166 -1.21 8.41 12.82
CA MET A 166 -1.53 9.78 12.41
C MET A 166 -2.71 9.82 11.42
N ARG A 167 -2.72 8.92 10.42
CA ARG A 167 -3.84 8.79 9.48
C ARG A 167 -5.14 8.40 10.17
N ALA A 168 -5.09 7.51 11.18
CA ALA A 168 -6.27 7.07 11.92
C ALA A 168 -7.01 8.21 12.63
N VAL A 169 -6.31 9.27 13.01
CA VAL A 169 -6.90 10.47 13.62
C VAL A 169 -7.16 11.61 12.61
N GLY A 170 -6.85 11.39 11.34
CA GLY A 170 -7.15 12.32 10.24
C GLY A 170 -5.98 13.18 9.78
N ASP A 171 -4.78 12.93 10.22
CA ASP A 171 -3.60 13.67 9.79
C ASP A 171 -2.84 12.90 8.70
N THR A 172 -3.02 13.30 7.46
CA THR A 172 -2.31 12.76 6.31
C THR A 172 -1.19 13.67 5.82
N LYS A 173 -1.22 14.96 6.21
CA LYS A 173 -0.26 15.95 5.74
C LYS A 173 1.12 15.77 6.34
N ARG A 174 1.21 15.57 7.66
CA ARG A 174 2.51 15.40 8.33
C ARG A 174 3.27 14.15 7.85
N PRO A 175 2.67 12.94 7.80
CA PRO A 175 3.35 11.77 7.22
C PRO A 175 3.84 12.00 5.78
N MET A 176 3.06 12.69 4.94
CA MET A 176 3.47 13.07 3.59
C MET A 176 4.73 13.95 3.59
N VAL A 177 4.76 15.01 4.41
CA VAL A 177 5.93 15.90 4.51
C VAL A 177 7.16 15.14 5.00
N TYR A 178 7.01 14.22 5.97
CA TYR A 178 8.12 13.41 6.47
C TYR A 178 8.66 12.48 5.39
N LEU A 179 7.78 11.90 4.58
CA LEU A 179 8.21 11.10 3.43
C LEU A 179 8.92 11.95 2.37
N MET A 180 8.45 13.18 2.11
CA MET A 180 9.14 14.09 1.19
C MET A 180 10.56 14.39 1.65
N ILE A 181 10.74 14.73 2.94
CA ILE A 181 12.07 15.00 3.51
C ILE A 181 12.95 13.76 3.41
N SER A 182 12.44 12.59 3.81
CA SER A 182 13.22 11.36 3.75
C SER A 182 13.56 10.93 2.33
N GLY A 183 12.65 11.14 1.36
CA GLY A 183 12.92 10.86 -0.04
C GLY A 183 13.96 11.79 -0.65
N LEU A 184 13.95 13.09 -0.29
CA LEU A 184 15.02 13.99 -0.69
C LEU A 184 16.37 13.55 -0.11
N VAL A 185 16.41 13.16 1.17
CA VAL A 185 17.62 12.61 1.81
C VAL A 185 18.07 11.33 1.10
N ASN A 186 17.15 10.43 0.72
CA ASN A 186 17.44 9.21 -0.03
C ASN A 186 18.14 9.53 -1.36
N VAL A 187 17.57 10.43 -2.18
CA VAL A 187 18.14 10.81 -3.46
C VAL A 187 19.53 11.44 -3.29
N LEU A 188 19.69 12.36 -2.35
CA LEU A 188 20.98 13.02 -2.09
C LEU A 188 22.04 12.03 -1.61
N LEU A 189 21.67 11.09 -0.72
CA LEU A 189 22.59 10.05 -0.24
C LEU A 189 22.92 9.05 -1.34
N ASN A 190 21.98 8.67 -2.21
CA ASN A 190 22.26 7.83 -3.38
C ASN A 190 23.30 8.48 -4.29
N LEU A 191 23.12 9.74 -4.63
CA LEU A 191 24.08 10.47 -5.45
C LEU A 191 25.47 10.54 -4.77
N LEU A 192 25.50 10.82 -3.47
CA LEU A 192 26.74 10.91 -2.71
C LEU A 192 27.43 9.53 -2.60
N LEU A 193 26.72 8.50 -2.15
CA LEU A 193 27.34 7.20 -1.86
C LEU A 193 27.69 6.41 -3.13
N VAL A 194 26.86 6.51 -4.18
CA VAL A 194 27.10 5.78 -5.43
C VAL A 194 28.07 6.52 -6.33
N ILE A 195 27.91 7.85 -6.52
CA ILE A 195 28.74 8.60 -7.47
C ILE A 195 30.06 9.05 -6.86
N VAL A 196 30.06 9.57 -5.63
CA VAL A 196 31.28 10.13 -5.01
C VAL A 196 32.06 9.07 -4.28
N PHE A 197 31.40 8.20 -3.51
CA PHE A 197 32.07 7.15 -2.72
C PHE A 197 32.21 5.81 -3.45
N HIS A 198 31.62 5.65 -4.64
CA HIS A 198 31.63 4.42 -5.44
C HIS A 198 31.24 3.16 -4.66
N MET A 199 30.20 3.26 -3.81
CA MET A 199 29.77 2.15 -2.94
C MET A 199 28.79 1.20 -3.63
N ASP A 200 28.49 1.39 -4.91
CA ASP A 200 27.61 0.54 -5.73
C ASP A 200 26.32 0.14 -5.01
N VAL A 201 26.02 -1.17 -4.97
CA VAL A 201 24.81 -1.75 -4.33
C VAL A 201 24.71 -1.38 -2.84
N ALA A 202 25.84 -1.37 -2.12
CA ALA A 202 25.86 -1.04 -0.69
C ALA A 202 25.47 0.43 -0.46
N GLY A 203 25.89 1.35 -1.33
CA GLY A 203 25.56 2.77 -1.25
C GLY A 203 24.05 3.00 -1.33
N VAL A 204 23.37 2.35 -2.27
CA VAL A 204 21.90 2.45 -2.44
C VAL A 204 21.16 1.88 -1.23
N ALA A 205 21.58 0.71 -0.74
CA ALA A 205 20.97 0.10 0.43
C ALA A 205 21.11 0.97 1.68
N ILE A 206 22.29 1.56 1.91
CA ILE A 206 22.56 2.47 3.03
C ILE A 206 21.74 3.75 2.89
N ALA A 207 21.65 4.35 1.69
CA ALA A 207 20.83 5.53 1.44
C ALA A 207 19.35 5.27 1.77
N THR A 208 18.84 4.12 1.35
CA THR A 208 17.45 3.70 1.64
C THR A 208 17.24 3.54 3.15
N VAL A 209 18.10 2.84 3.85
CA VAL A 209 17.99 2.65 5.30
C VAL A 209 18.10 3.99 6.06
N ALA A 210 19.07 4.83 5.69
CA ALA A 210 19.23 6.15 6.30
C ALA A 210 17.97 7.02 6.12
N SER A 211 17.38 7.03 4.93
CA SER A 211 16.13 7.74 4.66
C SER A 211 14.95 7.20 5.48
N GLN A 212 14.87 5.87 5.67
CA GLN A 212 13.87 5.24 6.54
C GLN A 212 14.06 5.64 8.01
N VAL A 213 15.30 5.74 8.47
CA VAL A 213 15.60 6.24 9.83
C VAL A 213 15.19 7.70 9.99
N VAL A 214 15.44 8.54 8.99
CA VAL A 214 14.99 9.95 9.01
C VAL A 214 13.47 10.05 9.13
N SER A 215 12.72 9.31 8.30
CA SER A 215 11.25 9.32 8.37
C SER A 215 10.72 8.78 9.70
N MET A 216 11.32 7.72 10.24
CA MET A 216 11.02 7.19 11.58
C MET A 216 11.23 8.24 12.67
N VAL A 217 12.39 8.89 12.68
CA VAL A 217 12.71 9.91 13.69
C VAL A 217 11.71 11.06 13.63
N LEU A 218 11.37 11.54 12.44
CA LEU A 218 10.39 12.63 12.27
C LEU A 218 9.00 12.26 12.78
N VAL A 219 8.52 11.04 12.48
CA VAL A 219 7.23 10.55 12.97
C VAL A 219 7.26 10.36 14.48
N LEU A 220 8.29 9.74 15.04
CA LEU A 220 8.40 9.55 16.49
C LEU A 220 8.51 10.88 17.24
N LEU A 221 9.32 11.82 16.77
CA LEU A 221 9.40 13.18 17.35
C LEU A 221 8.04 13.86 17.33
N CYS A 222 7.28 13.70 16.25
CA CYS A 222 5.93 14.24 16.18
C CYS A 222 5.03 13.62 17.24
N LEU A 223 4.98 12.29 17.35
CA LEU A 223 4.13 11.58 18.31
C LEU A 223 4.53 11.88 19.77
N PHE A 224 5.82 12.03 20.08
CA PHE A 224 6.28 12.41 21.41
C PHE A 224 5.97 13.86 21.79
N ARG A 225 6.06 14.78 20.82
CA ARG A 225 5.86 16.22 21.05
C ARG A 225 4.41 16.68 20.93
N THR A 226 3.55 15.89 20.31
CA THR A 226 2.14 16.24 20.14
C THR A 226 1.43 16.21 21.49
N ARG A 227 1.05 17.39 22.00
CA ARG A 227 0.21 17.50 23.19
C ARG A 227 -1.24 17.22 22.80
N GLY A 228 -1.67 15.97 22.86
CA GLY A 228 -3.02 15.57 22.45
C GLY A 228 -3.34 14.12 22.77
N VAL A 229 -4.37 13.62 22.10
CA VAL A 229 -4.87 12.25 22.33
C VAL A 229 -3.86 11.20 21.83
N THR A 230 -3.06 11.56 20.81
CA THR A 230 -2.03 10.71 20.17
C THR A 230 -0.61 10.97 20.73
N GLN A 231 -0.49 11.36 21.99
CA GLN A 231 0.82 11.53 22.61
C GLN A 231 1.40 10.16 22.99
N LEU A 232 2.48 9.77 22.32
CA LEU A 232 3.21 8.55 22.67
C LEU A 232 4.01 8.75 23.96
N ASN A 233 3.86 7.82 24.90
CA ASN A 233 4.61 7.81 26.15
C ASN A 233 5.35 6.47 26.28
N LEU A 234 6.68 6.49 26.30
CA LEU A 234 7.50 5.27 26.39
C LEU A 234 7.19 4.42 27.61
N ARG A 235 6.76 5.03 28.73
CA ARG A 235 6.40 4.29 29.95
C ARG A 235 5.10 3.51 29.82
N GLU A 236 4.26 3.88 28.87
CA GLU A 236 2.97 3.24 28.57
C GLU A 236 3.06 2.23 27.41
N CYS A 237 4.25 2.09 26.78
CA CYS A 237 4.49 1.13 25.71
C CYS A 237 4.42 -0.29 26.23
N ARG A 238 3.22 -0.84 26.22
CA ARG A 238 2.91 -2.22 26.64
C ARG A 238 1.93 -2.83 25.64
N ILE A 239 2.00 -4.15 25.49
CA ILE A 239 1.07 -4.89 24.62
C ILE A 239 -0.21 -5.16 25.40
N ASP A 240 -1.31 -4.49 25.04
CA ASP A 240 -2.64 -4.79 25.53
C ASP A 240 -3.26 -5.92 24.70
N ARG A 241 -3.60 -7.04 25.35
CA ARG A 241 -4.10 -8.26 24.68
C ARG A 241 -5.34 -8.01 23.81
N ARG A 242 -6.22 -7.12 24.25
CA ARG A 242 -7.45 -6.80 23.50
C ARG A 242 -7.13 -6.04 22.22
N SER A 243 -6.30 -5.01 22.33
CA SER A 243 -5.83 -4.22 21.20
C SER A 243 -5.02 -5.07 20.23
N LEU A 244 -4.11 -5.91 20.72
CA LEU A 244 -3.32 -6.82 19.90
C LEU A 244 -4.23 -7.79 19.10
N ARG A 245 -5.22 -8.41 19.76
CA ARG A 245 -6.16 -9.32 19.11
C ARG A 245 -6.94 -8.60 17.99
N GLU A 246 -7.35 -7.36 18.20
CA GLU A 246 -8.06 -6.56 17.20
C GLU A 246 -7.15 -6.23 16.02
N ILE A 247 -5.91 -5.78 16.29
CA ILE A 247 -4.90 -5.49 15.27
C ILE A 247 -4.61 -6.72 14.42
N ILE A 248 -4.36 -7.87 15.04
CA ILE A 248 -4.07 -9.13 14.33
C ILE A 248 -5.29 -9.59 13.53
N ARG A 249 -6.49 -9.57 14.11
CA ARG A 249 -7.72 -10.03 13.46
C ARG A 249 -8.03 -9.27 12.18
N ILE A 250 -7.66 -8.00 12.11
CA ILE A 250 -7.89 -7.15 10.92
C ILE A 250 -6.64 -7.15 10.04
N GLY A 251 -5.46 -7.02 10.64
CA GLY A 251 -4.22 -6.79 9.92
C GLY A 251 -3.63 -8.04 9.27
N LEU A 252 -3.66 -9.19 9.96
CA LEU A 252 -3.08 -10.42 9.39
C LEU A 252 -3.79 -10.87 8.10
N PRO A 253 -5.14 -10.91 8.04
CA PRO A 253 -5.81 -11.21 6.77
C PRO A 253 -5.51 -10.18 5.68
N ALA A 254 -5.35 -8.88 6.05
CA ALA A 254 -5.00 -7.84 5.09
C ALA A 254 -3.60 -8.04 4.50
N GLY A 255 -2.63 -8.40 5.32
CA GLY A 255 -1.26 -8.70 4.89
C GLY A 255 -1.18 -9.96 4.03
N LEU A 256 -1.84 -11.03 4.44
CA LEU A 256 -1.92 -12.27 3.66
C LEU A 256 -2.56 -12.04 2.29
N GLN A 257 -3.62 -11.23 2.21
CA GLN A 257 -4.22 -10.85 0.94
C GLN A 257 -3.19 -10.17 0.03
N GLY A 258 -2.43 -9.20 0.53
CA GLY A 258 -1.40 -8.49 -0.25
C GLY A 258 -0.32 -9.43 -0.78
N SER A 259 0.18 -10.35 0.05
CA SER A 259 1.21 -11.32 -0.35
C SER A 259 0.70 -12.30 -1.40
N LEU A 260 -0.53 -12.80 -1.27
CA LEU A 260 -1.13 -13.73 -2.23
C LEU A 260 -1.48 -13.05 -3.55
N PHE A 261 -1.82 -11.76 -3.55
CA PHE A 261 -1.92 -10.97 -4.78
C PHE A 261 -0.59 -10.90 -5.52
N SER A 262 0.53 -10.74 -4.81
CA SER A 262 1.86 -10.74 -5.42
C SER A 262 2.17 -12.08 -6.10
N VAL A 263 1.83 -13.20 -5.48
CA VAL A 263 1.97 -14.55 -6.09
C VAL A 263 1.12 -14.68 -7.35
N SER A 264 -0.15 -14.23 -7.32
CA SER A 264 -1.02 -14.25 -8.51
C SER A 264 -0.45 -13.43 -9.67
N ASN A 265 0.12 -12.25 -9.38
CA ASN A 265 0.75 -11.42 -10.39
C ASN A 265 1.98 -12.07 -11.03
N VAL A 266 2.76 -12.88 -10.29
CA VAL A 266 3.89 -13.66 -10.83
C VAL A 266 3.39 -14.70 -11.84
N LEU A 267 2.27 -15.37 -11.58
CA LEU A 267 1.69 -16.35 -12.52
C LEU A 267 1.21 -15.68 -13.82
N ILE A 268 0.59 -14.49 -13.71
CA ILE A 268 0.19 -13.71 -14.90
C ILE A 268 1.43 -13.27 -15.69
N GLN A 269 2.47 -12.80 -15.00
CA GLN A 269 3.72 -12.40 -15.64
C GLN A 269 4.39 -13.55 -16.37
N SER A 270 4.33 -14.78 -15.83
CA SER A 270 4.81 -15.99 -16.50
C SER A 270 4.08 -16.23 -17.84
N SER A 271 2.76 -15.97 -17.89
CA SER A 271 1.98 -16.06 -19.12
C SER A 271 2.37 -14.96 -20.12
N VAL A 272 2.66 -13.74 -19.66
CA VAL A 272 3.17 -12.65 -20.53
C VAL A 272 4.54 -13.00 -21.10
N ASN A 273 5.41 -13.64 -20.31
CA ASN A 273 6.76 -14.00 -20.73
C ASN A 273 6.75 -15.00 -21.93
N SER A 274 5.69 -15.79 -22.10
CA SER A 274 5.57 -16.74 -23.23
C SER A 274 5.46 -16.05 -24.62
N PHE A 275 5.17 -14.75 -24.65
CA PHE A 275 5.06 -13.96 -25.90
C PHE A 275 6.38 -13.29 -26.33
N GLY A 276 7.44 -13.43 -25.55
CA GLY A 276 8.77 -12.90 -25.86
C GLY A 276 9.07 -11.52 -25.28
N SER A 277 10.32 -11.09 -25.46
CA SER A 277 10.91 -9.93 -24.77
C SER A 277 10.24 -8.60 -25.07
N LEU A 278 9.80 -8.38 -26.32
CA LEU A 278 9.12 -7.13 -26.72
C LEU A 278 7.78 -6.94 -26.03
N VAL A 279 7.02 -8.05 -25.85
CA VAL A 279 5.76 -8.02 -25.11
C VAL A 279 6.00 -7.81 -23.63
N VAL A 280 7.02 -8.47 -23.07
CA VAL A 280 7.42 -8.27 -21.66
C VAL A 280 7.81 -6.83 -21.40
N ALA A 281 8.61 -6.22 -22.28
CA ALA A 281 8.99 -4.81 -22.19
C ALA A 281 7.76 -3.88 -22.25
N GLY A 282 6.88 -4.06 -23.23
CA GLY A 282 5.65 -3.29 -23.36
C GLY A 282 4.72 -3.43 -22.14
N ASN A 283 4.56 -4.66 -21.63
CA ASN A 283 3.80 -4.94 -20.43
C ASN A 283 4.39 -4.24 -19.19
N GLY A 284 5.71 -4.24 -19.06
CA GLY A 284 6.42 -3.58 -17.96
C GLY A 284 6.20 -2.07 -17.94
N VAL A 285 6.37 -1.42 -19.11
CA VAL A 285 6.12 0.02 -19.27
C VAL A 285 4.67 0.37 -18.95
N ALA A 286 3.70 -0.35 -19.54
CA ALA A 286 2.28 -0.15 -19.26
C ALA A 286 1.96 -0.29 -17.77
N SER A 287 2.51 -1.31 -17.10
CA SER A 287 2.31 -1.53 -15.65
C SER A 287 2.85 -0.38 -14.79
N ASN A 288 3.98 0.21 -15.17
CA ASN A 288 4.53 1.38 -14.46
C ASN A 288 3.59 2.59 -14.57
N ILE A 289 3.03 2.83 -15.76
CA ILE A 289 2.06 3.92 -15.98
C ILE A 289 0.77 3.66 -15.19
N GLU A 290 0.27 2.41 -15.20
CA GLU A 290 -0.88 1.97 -14.39
C GLU A 290 -0.68 2.24 -12.89
N GLY A 291 0.54 2.11 -12.38
CA GLY A 291 0.90 2.34 -10.99
C GLY A 291 0.49 3.72 -10.47
N PHE A 292 0.54 4.76 -11.29
CA PHE A 292 0.11 6.11 -10.91
C PHE A 292 -1.41 6.19 -10.67
N VAL A 293 -2.21 5.56 -11.54
CA VAL A 293 -3.66 5.48 -11.38
C VAL A 293 -4.02 4.65 -10.15
N TYR A 294 -3.37 3.49 -10.00
CA TYR A 294 -3.59 2.61 -8.86
C TYR A 294 -3.32 3.32 -7.53
N THR A 295 -2.25 4.09 -7.44
CA THR A 295 -1.89 4.88 -6.26
C THR A 295 -3.00 5.86 -5.88
N ALA A 296 -3.59 6.55 -6.86
CA ALA A 296 -4.70 7.46 -6.63
C ALA A 296 -5.98 6.73 -6.16
N MET A 297 -6.27 5.55 -6.72
CA MET A 297 -7.41 4.72 -6.30
C MET A 297 -7.18 4.11 -4.90
N ASN A 298 -5.97 3.66 -4.59
CA ASN A 298 -5.61 3.13 -3.28
C ASN A 298 -5.76 4.17 -2.15
N ALA A 299 -5.51 5.45 -2.44
CA ALA A 299 -5.78 6.52 -1.49
C ALA A 299 -7.28 6.60 -1.11
N GLN A 300 -8.21 6.30 -2.04
CA GLN A 300 -9.64 6.23 -1.76
C GLN A 300 -10.01 4.99 -0.91
N HIS A 301 -9.35 3.85 -1.13
CA HIS A 301 -9.45 2.69 -0.25
C HIS A 301 -9.11 3.06 1.20
N GLN A 302 -7.96 3.72 1.42
CA GLN A 302 -7.51 4.14 2.74
C GLN A 302 -8.44 5.19 3.36
N ALA A 303 -8.93 6.15 2.57
CA ALA A 303 -9.91 7.13 3.02
C ALA A 303 -11.22 6.46 3.44
N CYS A 304 -11.78 5.59 2.61
CA CYS A 304 -13.01 4.84 2.92
C CYS A 304 -12.86 4.05 4.22
N MET A 305 -11.77 3.32 4.38
CA MET A 305 -11.49 2.51 5.57
C MET A 305 -11.42 3.37 6.83
N THR A 306 -10.71 4.50 6.80
CA THR A 306 -10.51 5.35 7.97
C THR A 306 -11.78 6.09 8.35
N PHE A 307 -12.49 6.68 7.37
CA PHE A 307 -13.76 7.35 7.59
C PHE A 307 -14.84 6.38 8.10
N ALA A 308 -14.93 5.19 7.50
CA ALA A 308 -15.85 4.15 7.95
C ALA A 308 -15.55 3.72 9.39
N SER A 309 -14.26 3.51 9.74
CA SER A 309 -13.84 3.12 11.10
C SER A 309 -14.21 4.16 12.14
N GLN A 310 -13.91 5.45 11.89
CA GLN A 310 -14.24 6.52 12.82
C GLN A 310 -15.76 6.70 12.99
N ASN A 311 -16.51 6.70 11.89
CA ASN A 311 -17.96 6.84 11.95
C ASN A 311 -18.64 5.62 12.55
N TYR A 312 -18.07 4.42 12.34
CA TYR A 312 -18.53 3.20 13.00
C TYR A 312 -18.32 3.28 14.52
N GLY A 313 -17.13 3.71 14.97
CA GLY A 313 -16.84 3.95 16.38
C GLY A 313 -17.74 5.03 17.01
N ALA A 314 -18.06 6.08 16.25
CA ALA A 314 -18.97 7.16 16.69
C ALA A 314 -20.46 6.79 16.69
N GLY A 315 -20.83 5.55 16.34
CA GLY A 315 -22.23 5.12 16.29
C GLY A 315 -23.08 5.86 15.24
N LYS A 316 -22.49 6.25 14.09
CA LYS A 316 -23.14 7.03 13.03
C LYS A 316 -23.41 6.19 11.77
N PRO A 317 -24.46 5.33 11.75
CA PRO A 317 -24.71 4.39 10.65
C PRO A 317 -24.88 5.07 9.28
N ASP A 318 -25.61 6.18 9.22
CA ASP A 318 -25.86 6.88 7.97
C ASP A 318 -24.57 7.47 7.38
N ARG A 319 -23.66 7.96 8.23
CA ARG A 319 -22.37 8.46 7.74
C ARG A 319 -21.47 7.32 7.25
N VAL A 320 -21.51 6.15 7.88
CA VAL A 320 -20.78 4.96 7.41
C VAL A 320 -21.25 4.59 6.00
N LYS A 321 -22.57 4.58 5.75
CA LYS A 321 -23.15 4.28 4.42
C LYS A 321 -22.78 5.37 3.40
N ARG A 322 -22.97 6.65 3.76
CA ARG A 322 -22.66 7.79 2.87
C ARG A 322 -21.17 7.85 2.53
N THR A 323 -20.28 7.47 3.45
CA THR A 323 -18.83 7.36 3.18
C THR A 323 -18.56 6.40 2.04
N LEU A 324 -19.17 5.22 2.05
CA LEU A 324 -19.03 4.24 0.96
C LEU A 324 -19.39 4.85 -0.39
N TRP A 325 -20.60 5.42 -0.49
CA TRP A 325 -21.10 5.96 -1.77
C TRP A 325 -20.25 7.13 -2.27
N CYS A 326 -19.79 8.02 -1.36
CA CYS A 326 -18.87 9.09 -1.73
C CYS A 326 -17.55 8.54 -2.27
N CYS A 327 -16.95 7.55 -1.58
CA CYS A 327 -15.67 6.97 -2.01
C CYS A 327 -15.82 6.18 -3.32
N LEU A 328 -16.94 5.45 -3.52
CA LEU A 328 -17.24 4.78 -4.79
C LEU A 328 -17.36 5.79 -5.94
N GLY A 329 -18.07 6.91 -5.72
CA GLY A 329 -18.17 7.98 -6.72
C GLY A 329 -16.81 8.60 -7.07
N VAL A 330 -16.00 8.92 -6.06
CA VAL A 330 -14.67 9.53 -6.26
C VAL A 330 -13.72 8.55 -6.95
N VAL A 331 -13.66 7.29 -6.54
CA VAL A 331 -12.76 6.30 -7.16
C VAL A 331 -13.17 5.99 -8.60
N THR A 332 -14.48 6.00 -8.91
CA THR A 332 -14.97 5.87 -10.29
C THR A 332 -14.54 7.06 -11.13
N ALA A 333 -14.69 8.29 -10.62
CA ALA A 333 -14.27 9.49 -11.33
C ALA A 333 -12.74 9.50 -11.57
N ILE A 334 -11.94 9.10 -10.58
CA ILE A 334 -10.48 8.97 -10.71
C ILE A 334 -10.13 7.88 -11.74
N GLY A 335 -10.67 6.67 -11.57
CA GLY A 335 -10.36 5.52 -12.41
C GLY A 335 -10.76 5.73 -13.87
N LEU A 336 -11.95 6.26 -14.13
CA LEU A 336 -12.40 6.60 -15.49
C LEU A 336 -11.65 7.81 -16.02
N GLY A 337 -11.54 8.91 -15.27
CA GLY A 337 -10.93 10.15 -15.71
C GLY A 337 -9.44 9.95 -16.04
N MET A 338 -8.65 9.46 -15.07
CA MET A 338 -7.23 9.19 -15.30
C MET A 338 -7.02 8.03 -16.27
N GLY A 339 -7.82 6.96 -16.19
CA GLY A 339 -7.71 5.81 -17.07
C GLY A 339 -7.94 6.18 -18.52
N LEU A 340 -9.00 6.92 -18.83
CA LEU A 340 -9.27 7.40 -20.21
C LEU A 340 -8.21 8.38 -20.70
N LEU A 341 -7.77 9.33 -19.87
CA LEU A 341 -6.69 10.25 -20.22
C LEU A 341 -5.40 9.50 -20.55
N ILE A 342 -4.99 8.57 -19.71
CA ILE A 342 -3.78 7.77 -19.93
C ILE A 342 -3.93 6.87 -21.15
N TRP A 343 -5.10 6.32 -21.41
CA TRP A 343 -5.34 5.55 -22.64
C TRP A 343 -5.26 6.41 -23.91
N LEU A 344 -5.86 7.61 -23.90
CA LEU A 344 -5.82 8.55 -25.02
C LEU A 344 -4.38 9.03 -25.33
N PHE A 345 -3.61 9.31 -24.28
CA PHE A 345 -2.21 9.73 -24.39
C PHE A 345 -1.21 8.58 -24.24
N GLY A 346 -1.67 7.33 -24.36
CA GLY A 346 -0.89 6.13 -24.07
C GLY A 346 0.37 6.01 -24.92
N LYS A 347 0.27 6.21 -26.26
CA LYS A 347 1.43 6.15 -27.16
C LYS A 347 2.55 7.13 -26.78
N PRO A 348 2.31 8.46 -26.65
CA PRO A 348 3.36 9.37 -26.20
C PRO A 348 3.88 9.07 -24.80
N LEU A 349 3.04 8.64 -23.87
CA LEU A 349 3.48 8.27 -22.51
C LEU A 349 4.40 7.05 -22.53
N MET A 350 4.06 6.01 -23.30
CA MET A 350 4.93 4.85 -23.48
C MET A 350 6.24 5.19 -24.18
N GLY A 351 6.20 6.09 -25.17
CA GLY A 351 7.38 6.57 -25.89
C GLY A 351 8.39 7.31 -25.02
N LEU A 352 7.97 7.88 -23.88
CA LEU A 352 8.88 8.46 -22.88
C LEU A 352 9.73 7.40 -22.16
N TYR A 353 9.21 6.17 -22.04
CA TYR A 353 9.92 5.05 -21.39
C TYR A 353 10.76 4.25 -22.39
N ASN A 354 10.20 3.98 -23.57
CA ASN A 354 10.87 3.21 -24.60
C ASN A 354 10.43 3.70 -25.99
N PRO A 355 11.37 4.14 -26.87
CA PRO A 355 11.06 4.65 -28.20
C PRO A 355 10.74 3.56 -29.24
N GLU A 356 10.90 2.28 -28.90
CA GLU A 356 10.71 1.17 -29.83
C GLU A 356 9.22 0.96 -30.13
N GLU A 357 8.85 1.10 -31.40
CA GLU A 357 7.44 1.08 -31.84
C GLU A 357 6.73 -0.24 -31.49
N GLN A 358 7.42 -1.38 -31.56
CA GLN A 358 6.87 -2.68 -31.24
C GLN A 358 6.58 -2.82 -29.72
N VAL A 359 7.43 -2.25 -28.86
CA VAL A 359 7.22 -2.20 -27.42
C VAL A 359 5.98 -1.35 -27.10
N ILE A 360 5.87 -0.18 -27.75
CA ILE A 360 4.71 0.70 -27.59
C ILE A 360 3.43 -0.01 -28.05
N ALA A 361 3.44 -0.66 -29.23
CA ALA A 361 2.28 -1.35 -29.76
C ALA A 361 1.79 -2.47 -28.80
N ASN A 362 2.71 -3.29 -28.29
CA ASN A 362 2.37 -4.37 -27.35
C ASN A 362 1.84 -3.84 -26.00
N GLY A 363 2.44 -2.78 -25.48
CA GLY A 363 1.94 -2.16 -24.24
C GLY A 363 0.58 -1.50 -24.42
N MET A 364 0.29 -0.94 -25.60
CA MET A 364 -1.01 -0.36 -25.92
C MET A 364 -2.13 -1.40 -25.92
N ILE A 365 -1.86 -2.70 -26.25
CA ILE A 365 -2.86 -3.77 -26.14
C ILE A 365 -3.31 -3.89 -24.67
N ARG A 366 -2.35 -3.93 -23.73
CA ARG A 366 -2.65 -3.95 -22.31
C ARG A 366 -3.42 -2.72 -21.86
N MET A 367 -2.94 -1.53 -22.23
CA MET A 367 -3.56 -0.26 -21.86
C MET A 367 -4.98 -0.11 -22.40
N ALA A 368 -5.26 -0.60 -23.60
CA ALA A 368 -6.59 -0.56 -24.21
C ALA A 368 -7.63 -1.40 -23.44
N VAL A 369 -7.22 -2.50 -22.83
CA VAL A 369 -8.11 -3.36 -22.04
C VAL A 369 -8.23 -2.85 -20.59
N ILE A 370 -7.10 -2.51 -19.97
CA ILE A 370 -7.05 -2.23 -18.53
C ILE A 370 -7.49 -0.80 -18.21
N MET A 371 -6.99 0.21 -18.91
CA MET A 371 -7.22 1.60 -18.55
C MET A 371 -8.69 2.03 -18.54
N PRO A 372 -9.51 1.73 -19.56
CA PRO A 372 -10.93 2.08 -19.54
C PRO A 372 -11.73 1.37 -18.45
N THR A 373 -11.27 0.20 -18.00
CA THR A 373 -11.94 -0.65 -17.01
C THR A 373 -11.32 -0.57 -15.62
N TYR A 374 -10.27 0.24 -15.44
CA TYR A 374 -9.49 0.25 -14.20
C TYR A 374 -10.27 0.76 -12.98
N PHE A 375 -11.32 1.56 -13.20
CA PHE A 375 -12.24 1.97 -12.14
C PHE A 375 -12.88 0.77 -11.41
N LEU A 376 -13.04 -0.40 -12.07
CA LEU A 376 -13.54 -1.63 -11.44
C LEU A 376 -12.60 -2.14 -10.34
N CYS A 377 -11.28 -2.03 -10.56
CA CYS A 377 -10.27 -2.31 -9.53
C CYS A 377 -10.45 -1.38 -8.34
N GLY A 378 -10.64 -0.09 -8.59
CA GLY A 378 -10.87 0.91 -7.55
C GLY A 378 -12.16 0.66 -6.77
N LEU A 379 -13.25 0.29 -7.44
CA LEU A 379 -14.52 -0.08 -6.80
C LEU A 379 -14.34 -1.29 -5.87
N MET A 380 -13.66 -2.34 -6.35
CA MET A 380 -13.33 -3.52 -5.56
C MET A 380 -12.54 -3.14 -4.29
N ASP A 381 -11.50 -2.34 -4.43
CA ASP A 381 -10.63 -1.93 -3.32
C ASP A 381 -11.37 -1.06 -2.30
N VAL A 382 -12.22 -0.13 -2.73
CA VAL A 382 -13.05 0.70 -1.82
C VAL A 382 -14.01 -0.17 -1.02
N MET A 383 -14.60 -1.20 -1.61
CA MET A 383 -15.45 -2.16 -0.88
C MET A 383 -14.65 -2.91 0.20
N VAL A 384 -13.43 -3.35 -0.10
CA VAL A 384 -12.52 -3.96 0.90
C VAL A 384 -12.25 -2.97 2.03
N GLY A 385 -11.97 -1.70 1.71
CA GLY A 385 -11.75 -0.63 2.69
C GLY A 385 -12.96 -0.43 3.61
N GLN A 386 -14.17 -0.37 3.05
CA GLN A 386 -15.42 -0.25 3.81
C GLN A 386 -15.63 -1.42 4.77
N LEU A 387 -15.48 -2.66 4.27
CA LEU A 387 -15.65 -3.88 5.06
C LEU A 387 -14.65 -3.96 6.21
N ARG A 388 -13.38 -3.64 5.95
CA ARG A 388 -12.33 -3.56 6.99
C ARG A 388 -12.63 -2.48 8.01
N GLY A 389 -13.08 -1.31 7.56
CA GLY A 389 -13.47 -0.20 8.43
C GLY A 389 -14.57 -0.56 9.42
N VAL A 390 -15.51 -1.40 9.03
CA VAL A 390 -16.57 -1.94 9.89
C VAL A 390 -16.09 -3.14 10.73
N GLY A 391 -14.87 -3.65 10.48
CA GLY A 391 -14.21 -4.71 11.26
C GLY A 391 -14.33 -6.11 10.68
N TYR A 392 -14.70 -6.24 9.40
CA TYR A 392 -14.59 -7.49 8.66
C TYR A 392 -13.30 -7.49 7.85
N SER A 393 -12.40 -8.46 8.05
CA SER A 393 -11.15 -8.57 7.30
C SER A 393 -10.96 -9.94 6.66
N ILE A 394 -11.40 -11.00 7.33
CA ILE A 394 -11.32 -12.37 6.78
C ILE A 394 -12.24 -12.52 5.55
N MET A 395 -13.46 -12.02 5.63
CA MET A 395 -14.42 -12.11 4.54
C MET A 395 -13.91 -11.42 3.25
N PRO A 396 -13.51 -10.12 3.27
CA PRO A 396 -12.97 -9.49 2.07
C PRO A 396 -11.66 -10.13 1.59
N MET A 397 -10.82 -10.68 2.47
CA MET A 397 -9.65 -11.45 2.07
C MET A 397 -10.05 -12.68 1.24
N ILE A 398 -10.96 -13.52 1.74
CA ILE A 398 -11.41 -14.74 1.04
C ILE A 398 -12.02 -14.38 -0.31
N VAL A 399 -12.93 -13.39 -0.36
CA VAL A 399 -13.59 -12.95 -1.60
C VAL A 399 -12.56 -12.41 -2.61
N SER A 400 -11.59 -11.63 -2.17
CA SER A 400 -10.54 -11.12 -3.06
C SER A 400 -9.64 -12.25 -3.58
N LEU A 401 -9.26 -13.20 -2.74
CA LEU A 401 -8.42 -14.34 -3.15
C LEU A 401 -9.13 -15.27 -4.12
N THR A 402 -10.41 -15.55 -3.89
CA THR A 402 -11.19 -16.40 -4.82
C THR A 402 -11.55 -15.64 -6.10
N GLY A 403 -11.99 -14.39 -6.01
CA GLY A 403 -12.44 -13.61 -7.15
C GLY A 403 -11.31 -13.02 -7.99
N ALA A 404 -10.28 -12.42 -7.35
CA ALA A 404 -9.21 -11.77 -8.09
C ALA A 404 -7.99 -12.67 -8.36
N CYS A 405 -7.65 -13.62 -7.47
CA CYS A 405 -6.50 -14.50 -7.69
C CYS A 405 -6.91 -15.83 -8.34
N LEU A 406 -7.77 -16.61 -7.67
CA LEU A 406 -8.14 -17.93 -8.16
C LEU A 406 -8.85 -17.88 -9.51
N LEU A 407 -9.79 -16.95 -9.70
CA LEU A 407 -10.49 -16.79 -10.98
C LEU A 407 -9.52 -16.50 -12.14
N ARG A 408 -8.48 -15.68 -11.90
CA ARG A 408 -7.47 -15.42 -12.93
C ARG A 408 -6.62 -16.65 -13.24
N ILE A 409 -6.27 -17.43 -12.22
CA ILE A 409 -5.55 -18.70 -12.42
C ILE A 409 -6.40 -19.64 -13.27
N VAL A 410 -7.67 -19.81 -12.93
CA VAL A 410 -8.61 -20.62 -13.71
C VAL A 410 -8.73 -20.09 -15.14
N TRP A 411 -8.85 -18.77 -15.32
CA TRP A 411 -8.90 -18.13 -16.65
C TRP A 411 -7.66 -18.45 -17.49
N ILE A 412 -6.47 -18.37 -16.90
CA ILE A 412 -5.21 -18.69 -17.58
C ILE A 412 -5.18 -20.16 -18.01
N LEU A 413 -5.58 -21.07 -17.13
CA LEU A 413 -5.54 -22.52 -17.40
C LEU A 413 -6.64 -23.01 -18.35
N THR A 414 -7.70 -22.23 -18.54
CA THR A 414 -8.85 -22.62 -19.39
C THR A 414 -8.98 -21.74 -20.63
N VAL A 415 -9.41 -20.52 -20.47
CA VAL A 415 -9.75 -19.59 -21.57
C VAL A 415 -8.49 -19.16 -22.32
N PHE A 416 -7.47 -18.69 -21.58
CA PHE A 416 -6.21 -18.25 -22.19
C PHE A 416 -5.44 -19.42 -22.82
N ALA A 417 -5.43 -20.59 -22.20
CA ALA A 417 -4.76 -21.78 -22.74
C ALA A 417 -5.30 -22.21 -24.13
N GLN A 418 -6.58 -21.94 -24.42
CA GLN A 418 -7.19 -22.23 -25.72
C GLN A 418 -6.95 -21.13 -26.76
N ALA A 419 -7.00 -19.87 -26.37
CA ALA A 419 -6.92 -18.74 -27.27
C ALA A 419 -5.48 -18.27 -27.55
N HIS A 420 -4.60 -18.37 -26.54
CA HIS A 420 -3.21 -17.91 -26.53
C HIS A 420 -3.02 -16.48 -27.12
N ASP A 421 -3.89 -15.56 -26.70
CA ASP A 421 -3.96 -14.18 -27.17
C ASP A 421 -3.77 -13.21 -25.99
N LEU A 422 -3.01 -12.11 -26.22
CA LEU A 422 -2.72 -11.10 -25.19
C LEU A 422 -3.97 -10.37 -24.70
N THR A 423 -4.90 -10.09 -25.59
CA THR A 423 -6.15 -9.40 -25.23
C THR A 423 -6.97 -10.28 -24.31
N VAL A 424 -7.04 -11.58 -24.61
CA VAL A 424 -7.73 -12.59 -23.79
C VAL A 424 -7.07 -12.71 -22.42
N LEU A 425 -5.72 -12.67 -22.36
CA LEU A 425 -4.99 -12.67 -21.09
C LEU A 425 -5.36 -11.45 -20.24
N TYR A 426 -5.34 -10.26 -20.83
CA TYR A 426 -5.63 -9.01 -20.10
C TYR A 426 -7.12 -8.87 -19.74
N LEU A 427 -8.06 -9.46 -20.47
CA LEU A 427 -9.48 -9.50 -20.10
C LEU A 427 -9.73 -10.19 -18.75
N SER A 428 -8.82 -11.06 -18.32
CA SER A 428 -8.90 -11.65 -16.97
C SER A 428 -8.96 -10.62 -15.85
N TYR A 429 -8.38 -9.43 -16.06
CA TYR A 429 -8.36 -8.36 -15.06
C TYR A 429 -9.74 -7.74 -14.85
N PRO A 430 -10.39 -7.12 -15.84
CA PRO A 430 -11.70 -6.51 -15.66
C PRO A 430 -12.78 -7.51 -15.25
N VAL A 431 -12.75 -8.73 -15.78
CA VAL A 431 -13.69 -9.80 -15.39
C VAL A 431 -13.53 -10.14 -13.90
N SER A 432 -12.30 -10.37 -13.45
CA SER A 432 -12.04 -10.68 -12.04
C SER A 432 -12.39 -9.52 -11.10
N TRP A 433 -12.09 -8.28 -11.48
CA TRP A 433 -12.45 -7.09 -10.68
C TRP A 433 -13.96 -6.92 -10.55
N PHE A 434 -14.69 -7.08 -11.66
CA PHE A 434 -16.14 -6.97 -11.66
C PHE A 434 -16.80 -8.03 -10.78
N VAL A 435 -16.41 -9.31 -10.95
CA VAL A 435 -16.94 -10.41 -10.15
C VAL A 435 -16.63 -10.21 -8.67
N THR A 436 -15.38 -9.85 -8.35
CA THR A 436 -14.96 -9.63 -6.96
C THR A 436 -15.70 -8.43 -6.34
N PHE A 437 -15.85 -7.32 -7.08
CA PHE A 437 -16.65 -6.18 -6.63
C PHE A 437 -18.09 -6.57 -6.34
N ALA A 438 -18.75 -7.29 -7.27
CA ALA A 438 -20.13 -7.72 -7.11
C ALA A 438 -20.33 -8.58 -5.86
N ILE A 439 -19.41 -9.53 -5.61
CA ILE A 439 -19.47 -10.39 -4.41
C ILE A 439 -19.21 -9.56 -3.14
N HIS A 440 -18.24 -8.63 -3.14
CA HIS A 440 -18.03 -7.72 -2.00
C HIS A 440 -19.24 -6.85 -1.72
N PHE A 441 -19.87 -6.33 -2.77
CA PHE A 441 -21.09 -5.52 -2.64
C PHE A 441 -22.24 -6.34 -2.05
N LEU A 442 -22.42 -7.58 -2.51
CA LEU A 442 -23.40 -8.52 -1.96
C LEU A 442 -23.13 -8.82 -0.48
N CYS A 443 -21.87 -9.12 -0.12
CA CYS A 443 -21.46 -9.31 1.27
C CYS A 443 -21.73 -8.07 2.14
N TYR A 444 -21.50 -6.89 1.59
CA TYR A 444 -21.81 -5.64 2.28
C TYR A 444 -23.32 -5.51 2.55
N MET A 445 -24.16 -5.74 1.54
CA MET A 445 -25.61 -5.62 1.67
C MET A 445 -26.20 -6.64 2.64
N LEU A 446 -25.76 -7.90 2.56
CA LEU A 446 -26.35 -9.00 3.33
C LEU A 446 -25.82 -9.06 4.77
N ILE A 447 -24.56 -8.70 5.01
CA ILE A 447 -23.89 -8.93 6.30
C ILE A 447 -23.52 -7.61 6.98
N ALA A 448 -22.72 -6.77 6.30
CA ALA A 448 -22.16 -5.58 6.94
C ALA A 448 -23.22 -4.51 7.22
N GLN A 449 -24.17 -4.32 6.32
CA GLN A 449 -25.23 -3.32 6.46
C GLN A 449 -26.16 -3.64 7.66
N LYS A 450 -26.45 -4.91 7.92
CA LYS A 450 -27.23 -5.31 9.10
C LYS A 450 -26.52 -4.87 10.39
N LYS A 451 -25.22 -5.11 10.48
CA LYS A 451 -24.41 -4.71 11.64
C LYS A 451 -24.31 -3.18 11.78
N ILE A 452 -24.19 -2.46 10.65
CA ILE A 452 -24.18 -1.00 10.65
C ILE A 452 -25.51 -0.44 11.15
N ASN A 453 -26.65 -1.01 10.73
CA ASN A 453 -27.98 -0.58 11.16
C ASN A 453 -28.24 -0.79 12.66
N GLN A 454 -27.53 -1.70 13.31
CA GLN A 454 -27.62 -1.98 14.76
C GLN A 454 -26.77 -1.05 15.62
N LEU A 455 -25.99 -0.14 15.02
CA LEU A 455 -25.20 0.83 15.76
C LEU A 455 -26.11 1.76 16.56
N LYS A 456 -25.78 1.94 17.82
CA LYS A 456 -26.42 2.94 18.68
C LYS A 456 -25.54 4.18 18.73
N PRO A 457 -26.12 5.39 18.72
CA PRO A 457 -25.35 6.61 18.94
C PRO A 457 -24.57 6.55 20.26
N VAL A 458 -23.34 7.00 20.25
CA VAL A 458 -22.45 7.08 21.41
C VAL A 458 -22.61 8.44 22.09
#